data_9681b67d84b550a1e404607ea8253b77
#
_entry.id   9681b67d84b550a1e404607ea8253b77
#
_cell.length_a   1.000
_cell.length_b   1.000
_cell.length_c   1.000
_cell.angle_alpha   90.00
_cell.angle_beta   90.00
_cell.angle_gamma   90.00
#
_symmetry.space_group_name_H-M   'P 1'
#
loop_
_entity.id
_entity.type
_entity.pdbx_description
1 polymer ?
#
loop_
_entity_poly.entity_id
_entity_poly.type
_entity_poly.pdbx_seq_one_letter_code
_entity_poly.pdbx_strand_id
1 'polypeptide(L)'
;MLSWDLLFYYSINFIFLTQIKGISASNVLFAEACYPVFKIILLIPLTALINKIGKRNSLILANIVNALSILSYIMARDLSLVLLGQCLSAIAFDIKGVVETNILCDSLPQNGKRGYAFSKIDGKGMAWYYYVDAISSVAAGFLYVINGYLPFILCLICCLISAGCYHLNLKT
;
A
#
# COMPACT_ATOMS: atom_id res chain seq x y z
N MET A 1 -0.16 8.90 9.32
CA MET A 1 -0.38 8.94 7.88
C MET A 1 0.90 8.68 7.06
N LEU A 2 2.01 9.30 7.33
CA LEU A 2 3.25 9.22 6.53
C LEU A 2 4.07 7.92 6.66
N SER A 3 3.86 7.09 7.68
CA SER A 3 4.83 6.04 8.03
C SER A 3 4.80 4.79 7.14
N TRP A 4 3.78 4.57 6.34
CA TRP A 4 3.73 3.42 5.46
C TRP A 4 3.53 3.72 3.96
N ASP A 5 3.60 5.00 3.62
CA ASP A 5 3.68 5.44 2.23
C ASP A 5 5.12 5.34 1.68
N LEU A 6 6.08 4.89 2.50
CA LEU A 6 7.45 4.60 2.09
C LEU A 6 7.50 3.27 1.32
N LEU A 7 6.98 3.30 0.09
CA LEU A 7 6.90 2.15 -0.81
C LEU A 7 8.19 1.98 -1.61
N PHE A 8 9.31 1.77 -0.91
CA PHE A 8 10.62 1.57 -1.56
C PHE A 8 10.63 0.48 -2.61
N TYR A 9 9.77 -0.53 -2.51
CA TYR A 9 9.76 -1.64 -3.46
C TYR A 9 9.00 -1.36 -4.75
N TYR A 10 8.04 -0.43 -4.74
CA TYR A 10 7.12 -0.24 -5.87
C TYR A 10 7.85 0.13 -7.16
N SER A 11 8.78 1.09 -7.09
CA SER A 11 9.55 1.58 -8.24
C SER A 11 10.51 0.53 -8.81
N ILE A 12 10.92 -0.45 -8.02
CA ILE A 12 11.91 -1.47 -8.41
C ILE A 12 11.31 -2.86 -8.56
N ASN A 13 10.02 -3.03 -8.26
CA ASN A 13 9.35 -4.33 -8.28
C ASN A 13 9.51 -5.04 -9.62
N PHE A 14 9.31 -4.34 -10.73
CA PHE A 14 9.47 -4.89 -12.07
C PHE A 14 10.90 -5.40 -12.32
N ILE A 15 11.92 -4.60 -11.98
CA ILE A 15 13.33 -4.97 -12.16
C ILE A 15 13.69 -6.15 -11.25
N PHE A 16 13.21 -6.15 -10.01
CA PHE A 16 13.44 -7.23 -9.07
C PHE A 16 12.87 -8.57 -9.57
N LEU A 17 11.62 -8.56 -10.01
CA LEU A 17 10.94 -9.77 -10.50
C LEU A 17 11.56 -10.30 -11.81
N THR A 18 12.00 -9.40 -12.69
CA THR A 18 12.61 -9.81 -13.97
C THR A 18 14.07 -10.19 -13.82
N GLN A 19 14.89 -9.42 -13.13
CA GLN A 19 16.33 -9.64 -13.08
C GLN A 19 16.77 -10.62 -11.97
N ILE A 20 16.15 -10.52 -10.79
CA ILE A 20 16.55 -11.36 -9.64
C ILE A 20 15.74 -12.66 -9.62
N LYS A 21 14.44 -12.60 -9.89
CA LYS A 21 13.57 -13.77 -9.87
C LYS A 21 13.48 -14.50 -11.21
N GLY A 22 13.95 -13.89 -12.29
CA GLY A 22 13.95 -14.50 -13.63
C GLY A 22 12.56 -14.71 -14.23
N ILE A 23 11.54 -14.01 -13.72
CA ILE A 23 10.18 -14.08 -14.25
C ILE A 23 10.11 -13.25 -15.53
N SER A 24 9.49 -13.79 -16.57
CA SER A 24 9.40 -13.07 -17.85
C SER A 24 8.71 -11.72 -17.72
N ALA A 25 9.21 -10.71 -18.43
CA ALA A 25 8.65 -9.36 -18.38
C ALA A 25 7.16 -9.35 -18.75
N SER A 26 6.73 -10.16 -19.70
CA SER A 26 5.30 -10.28 -20.07
C SER A 26 4.43 -10.78 -18.92
N ASN A 27 4.91 -11.73 -18.13
CA ASN A 27 4.19 -12.25 -16.96
C ASN A 27 4.09 -11.20 -15.86
N VAL A 28 5.14 -10.41 -15.63
CA VAL A 28 5.12 -9.33 -14.65
C VAL A 28 4.15 -8.24 -15.08
N LEU A 29 4.19 -7.81 -16.34
CA LEU A 29 3.25 -6.81 -16.88
C LEU A 29 1.80 -7.30 -16.85
N PHE A 30 1.58 -8.59 -17.14
CA PHE A 30 0.26 -9.19 -17.01
C PHE A 30 -0.24 -9.13 -15.56
N ALA A 31 0.60 -9.48 -14.59
CA ALA A 31 0.23 -9.40 -13.18
C ALA A 31 -0.06 -7.96 -12.73
N GLU A 32 0.73 -6.99 -13.20
CA GLU A 32 0.47 -5.56 -12.95
C GLU A 32 -0.84 -5.09 -13.57
N ALA A 33 -1.20 -5.56 -14.76
CA ALA A 33 -2.50 -5.27 -15.39
C ALA A 33 -3.69 -5.89 -14.62
N CYS A 34 -3.49 -7.00 -13.91
CA CYS A 34 -4.51 -7.60 -13.05
C CYS A 34 -4.76 -6.80 -11.76
N TYR A 35 -3.80 -6.01 -11.29
CA TYR A 35 -3.90 -5.25 -10.05
C TYR A 35 -5.12 -4.31 -9.99
N PRO A 36 -5.37 -3.41 -10.98
CA PRO A 36 -6.56 -2.56 -10.97
C PRO A 36 -7.87 -3.36 -11.08
N VAL A 37 -7.85 -4.51 -11.72
CA VAL A 37 -9.01 -5.40 -11.80
C VAL A 37 -9.34 -5.96 -10.41
N PHE A 38 -8.35 -6.43 -9.66
CA PHE A 38 -8.52 -6.87 -8.28
C PHE A 38 -9.08 -5.75 -7.40
N LYS A 39 -8.57 -4.53 -7.53
CA LYS A 39 -9.08 -3.37 -6.79
C LYS A 39 -10.57 -3.13 -7.04
N ILE A 40 -10.99 -3.10 -8.29
CA ILE A 40 -12.40 -2.85 -8.64
C ILE A 40 -13.32 -3.95 -8.08
N ILE A 41 -12.94 -5.22 -8.23
CA ILE A 41 -13.75 -6.35 -7.78
C ILE A 41 -13.84 -6.40 -6.25
N LEU A 42 -12.72 -6.13 -5.57
CA LEU A 42 -12.63 -6.28 -4.12
C LEU A 42 -13.13 -5.08 -3.33
N LEU A 43 -13.27 -3.91 -3.95
CA LEU A 43 -13.66 -2.67 -3.29
C LEU A 43 -15.00 -2.80 -2.53
N ILE A 44 -16.01 -3.41 -3.15
CA ILE A 44 -17.35 -3.55 -2.55
C ILE A 44 -17.31 -4.47 -1.32
N PRO A 45 -16.82 -5.73 -1.39
CA PRO A 45 -16.78 -6.59 -0.23
C PRO A 45 -15.85 -6.06 0.88
N LEU A 46 -14.76 -5.39 0.53
CA LEU A 46 -13.86 -4.79 1.52
C LEU A 46 -14.51 -3.62 2.26
N THR A 47 -15.29 -2.78 1.58
CA THR A 47 -16.06 -1.71 2.23
C THR A 47 -17.05 -2.28 3.26
N ALA A 48 -17.75 -3.37 2.94
CA ALA A 48 -18.63 -4.05 3.88
C ALA A 48 -17.87 -4.63 5.08
N LEU A 49 -16.67 -5.19 4.84
CA LEU A 49 -15.79 -5.70 5.88
C LEU A 49 -15.31 -4.60 6.83
N ILE A 50 -14.88 -3.45 6.29
CA ILE A 50 -14.42 -2.29 7.07
C ILE A 50 -15.52 -1.80 8.02
N ASN A 51 -16.76 -1.76 7.55
CA ASN A 51 -17.90 -1.34 8.37
C ASN A 51 -18.18 -2.30 9.55
N LYS A 52 -17.85 -3.59 9.42
CA LYS A 52 -18.01 -4.58 10.49
C LYS A 52 -16.85 -4.56 11.51
N ILE A 53 -15.63 -4.44 11.02
CA ILE A 53 -14.42 -4.57 11.86
C ILE A 53 -14.06 -3.22 12.53
N GLY A 54 -14.49 -2.11 11.93
CA GLY A 54 -14.17 -0.75 12.36
C GLY A 54 -12.83 -0.26 11.79
N LYS A 55 -12.69 1.07 11.73
CA LYS A 55 -11.59 1.75 11.03
C LYS A 55 -10.19 1.35 11.52
N ARG A 56 -10.02 1.27 12.84
CA ARG A 56 -8.73 0.92 13.47
C ARG A 56 -8.26 -0.48 13.09
N ASN A 57 -9.12 -1.48 13.32
CA ASN A 57 -8.76 -2.87 13.06
C ASN A 57 -8.56 -3.11 11.57
N SER A 58 -9.27 -2.37 10.72
CA SER A 58 -9.09 -2.41 9.27
C SER A 58 -7.71 -1.89 8.85
N LEU A 59 -7.18 -0.82 9.47
CA LEU A 59 -5.83 -0.33 9.18
C LEU A 59 -4.75 -1.32 9.63
N ILE A 60 -4.92 -1.96 10.78
CA ILE A 60 -4.01 -3.02 11.24
C ILE A 60 -4.04 -4.20 10.25
N LEU A 61 -5.24 -4.62 9.84
CA LEU A 61 -5.42 -5.68 8.85
C LEU A 61 -4.74 -5.30 7.52
N ALA A 62 -4.92 -4.07 7.03
CA ALA A 62 -4.29 -3.60 5.81
C ALA A 62 -2.75 -3.70 5.87
N ASN A 63 -2.13 -3.33 7.00
CA ASN A 63 -0.68 -3.45 7.17
C ASN A 63 -0.21 -4.90 7.17
N ILE A 64 -0.95 -5.80 7.83
CA ILE A 64 -0.62 -7.23 7.86
C ILE A 64 -0.72 -7.81 6.44
N VAL A 65 -1.80 -7.51 5.73
CA VAL A 65 -2.01 -7.97 4.35
C VAL A 65 -0.94 -7.41 3.41
N ASN A 66 -0.53 -6.14 3.59
CA ASN A 66 0.55 -5.55 2.81
C ASN A 66 1.90 -6.23 3.10
N ALA A 67 2.19 -6.55 4.35
CA ALA A 67 3.40 -7.30 4.71
C ALA A 67 3.41 -8.70 4.06
N LEU A 68 2.26 -9.39 4.02
CA LEU A 68 2.10 -10.67 3.33
C LEU A 68 2.29 -10.53 1.81
N SER A 69 1.81 -9.44 1.21
CA SER A 69 2.05 -9.12 -0.21
C SER A 69 3.55 -9.00 -0.50
N ILE A 70 4.28 -8.24 0.32
CA ILE A 70 5.73 -8.07 0.16
C ILE A 70 6.47 -9.41 0.31
N LEU A 71 6.08 -10.24 1.28
CA LEU A 71 6.63 -11.59 1.44
C LEU A 71 6.36 -12.45 0.21
N SER A 72 5.17 -12.35 -0.40
CA SER A 72 4.85 -13.07 -1.64
C SER A 72 5.78 -12.68 -2.78
N TYR A 73 6.12 -11.40 -2.94
CA TYR A 73 7.10 -10.95 -3.94
C TYR A 73 8.53 -11.46 -3.64
N ILE A 74 8.95 -11.42 -2.38
CA ILE A 74 10.26 -11.94 -1.96
C ILE A 74 10.36 -13.45 -2.24
N MET A 75 9.28 -14.19 -2.05
CA MET A 75 9.23 -15.64 -2.26
C MET A 75 8.85 -16.01 -3.70
N ALA A 76 8.53 -15.05 -4.56
CA ALA A 76 8.06 -15.30 -5.91
C ALA A 76 9.07 -16.13 -6.71
N ARG A 77 8.58 -17.25 -7.27
CA ARG A 77 9.29 -18.12 -8.21
C ARG A 77 8.51 -18.24 -9.51
N ASP A 78 7.21 -18.09 -9.44
CA ASP A 78 6.27 -18.28 -10.54
C ASP A 78 5.27 -17.12 -10.60
N LEU A 79 4.57 -17.01 -11.75
CA LEU A 79 3.50 -16.03 -11.95
C LEU A 79 2.41 -16.09 -10.87
N SER A 80 2.12 -17.28 -10.35
CA SER A 80 1.07 -17.49 -9.33
C SER A 80 1.34 -16.70 -8.05
N LEU A 81 2.60 -16.72 -7.55
CA LEU A 81 2.98 -15.96 -6.35
C LEU A 81 3.02 -14.45 -6.61
N VAL A 82 3.33 -14.02 -7.83
CA VAL A 82 3.25 -12.60 -8.21
C VAL A 82 1.80 -12.13 -8.22
N LEU A 83 0.90 -12.90 -8.84
CA LEU A 83 -0.55 -12.59 -8.85
C LEU A 83 -1.14 -12.56 -7.43
N LEU A 84 -0.73 -13.49 -6.57
CA LEU A 84 -1.12 -13.49 -5.16
C LEU A 84 -0.62 -12.22 -4.47
N GLY A 85 0.62 -11.81 -4.69
CA GLY A 85 1.17 -10.56 -4.18
C GLY A 85 0.37 -9.35 -4.67
N GLN A 86 0.01 -9.27 -5.94
CA GLN A 86 -0.81 -8.19 -6.52
C GLN A 86 -2.21 -8.16 -5.90
N CYS A 87 -2.84 -9.33 -5.71
CA CYS A 87 -4.16 -9.42 -5.08
C CYS A 87 -4.12 -8.94 -3.62
N LEU A 88 -3.14 -9.39 -2.83
CA LEU A 88 -2.96 -8.96 -1.44
C LEU A 88 -2.66 -7.46 -1.35
N SER A 89 -1.83 -6.94 -2.26
CA SER A 89 -1.54 -5.51 -2.34
C SER A 89 -2.81 -4.71 -2.64
N ALA A 90 -3.64 -5.14 -3.61
CA ALA A 90 -4.91 -4.52 -3.92
C ALA A 90 -5.83 -4.44 -2.69
N ILE A 91 -5.96 -5.54 -1.93
CA ILE A 91 -6.74 -5.59 -0.69
C ILE A 91 -6.22 -4.55 0.32
N ALA A 92 -4.91 -4.53 0.55
CA ALA A 92 -4.31 -3.63 1.53
C ALA A 92 -4.53 -2.16 1.19
N PHE A 93 -4.30 -1.78 -0.07
CA PHE A 93 -4.46 -0.40 -0.54
C PHE A 93 -5.92 0.05 -0.60
N ASP A 94 -6.86 -0.84 -0.93
CA ASP A 94 -8.29 -0.52 -0.92
C ASP A 94 -8.80 -0.29 0.50
N ILE A 95 -8.44 -1.16 1.44
CA ILE A 95 -8.80 -0.97 2.86
C ILE A 95 -8.27 0.37 3.35
N LYS A 96 -7.01 0.69 3.07
CA LYS A 96 -6.38 1.95 3.45
C LYS A 96 -7.13 3.14 2.86
N GLY A 97 -7.31 3.18 1.55
CA GLY A 97 -7.93 4.29 0.86
C GLY A 97 -9.34 4.59 1.38
N VAL A 98 -10.17 3.55 1.57
CA VAL A 98 -11.52 3.70 2.12
C VAL A 98 -11.50 4.23 3.56
N VAL A 99 -10.64 3.68 4.42
CA VAL A 99 -10.58 4.07 5.84
C VAL A 99 -10.04 5.49 5.99
N GLU A 100 -8.98 5.87 5.26
CA GLU A 100 -8.41 7.22 5.31
C GLU A 100 -9.40 8.28 4.83
N THR A 101 -10.11 8.01 3.72
CA THR A 101 -11.18 8.88 3.22
C THR A 101 -12.29 9.05 4.25
N ASN A 102 -12.73 7.96 4.88
CA ASN A 102 -13.76 8.00 5.92
C ASN A 102 -13.30 8.79 7.16
N ILE A 103 -12.05 8.61 7.61
CA ILE A 103 -11.50 9.39 8.74
C ILE A 103 -11.45 10.87 8.38
N LEU A 104 -10.99 11.22 7.18
CA LEU A 104 -10.93 12.59 6.73
C LEU A 104 -12.34 13.21 6.67
N CYS A 105 -13.31 12.51 6.10
CA CYS A 105 -14.70 12.95 6.03
C CYS A 105 -15.30 13.21 7.42
N ASP A 106 -15.03 12.35 8.39
CA ASP A 106 -15.56 12.49 9.75
C ASP A 106 -14.91 13.64 10.54
N SER A 107 -13.65 13.95 10.20
CA SER A 107 -12.90 15.03 10.86
C SER A 107 -13.30 16.43 10.36
N LEU A 108 -14.10 16.51 9.30
CA LEU A 108 -14.50 17.78 8.72
C LEU A 108 -15.84 18.28 9.29
N PRO A 109 -15.96 19.62 9.55
CA PRO A 109 -17.19 20.20 10.05
C PRO A 109 -18.33 20.01 9.03
N GLN A 110 -19.52 19.69 9.54
CA GLN A 110 -20.70 19.44 8.72
C GLN A 110 -21.37 20.78 8.31
N ASN A 111 -20.68 21.58 7.51
CA ASN A 111 -21.20 22.83 6.98
C ASN A 111 -21.15 22.82 5.45
N GLY A 112 -21.79 23.81 4.81
CA GLY A 112 -21.86 23.92 3.35
C GLY A 112 -20.50 24.02 2.63
N LYS A 113 -19.40 24.18 3.36
CA LYS A 113 -18.04 24.25 2.82
C LYS A 113 -17.26 22.92 2.96
N ARG A 114 -17.92 21.85 3.42
CA ARG A 114 -17.29 20.54 3.67
C ARG A 114 -16.57 19.99 2.43
N GLY A 115 -17.20 20.04 1.26
CA GLY A 115 -16.60 19.56 0.01
C GLY A 115 -15.33 20.30 -0.38
N TYR A 116 -15.32 21.63 -0.25
CA TYR A 116 -14.13 22.43 -0.48
C TYR A 116 -13.00 22.15 0.51
N ALA A 117 -13.33 22.01 1.79
CA ALA A 117 -12.35 21.67 2.83
C ALA A 117 -11.77 20.27 2.59
N PHE A 118 -12.60 19.30 2.22
CA PHE A 118 -12.16 17.96 1.85
C PHE A 118 -11.15 18.01 0.68
N SER A 119 -11.53 18.57 -0.45
CA SER A 119 -10.65 18.66 -1.63
C SER A 119 -9.32 19.36 -1.33
N LYS A 120 -9.34 20.40 -0.50
CA LYS A 120 -8.13 21.16 -0.14
C LYS A 120 -7.18 20.33 0.72
N ILE A 121 -7.70 19.59 1.70
CA ILE A 121 -6.88 18.77 2.61
C ILE A 121 -6.38 17.54 1.89
N ASP A 122 -7.26 16.86 1.16
CA ASP A 122 -6.93 15.68 0.37
C ASP A 122 -5.87 15.99 -0.70
N GLY A 123 -6.04 17.09 -1.45
CA GLY A 123 -5.05 17.54 -2.43
C GLY A 123 -3.69 17.86 -1.83
N LYS A 124 -3.64 18.46 -0.63
CA LYS A 124 -2.36 18.66 0.10
C LYS A 124 -1.75 17.33 0.54
N GLY A 125 -2.57 16.40 1.03
CA GLY A 125 -2.13 15.06 1.41
C GLY A 125 -1.53 14.32 0.23
N MET A 126 -2.20 14.35 -0.92
CA MET A 126 -1.70 13.75 -2.17
C MET A 126 -0.38 14.40 -2.65
N ALA A 127 -0.25 15.73 -2.56
CA ALA A 127 1.00 16.40 -2.92
C ALA A 127 2.16 15.93 -2.04
N TRP A 128 1.97 15.84 -0.72
CA TRP A 128 2.96 15.29 0.20
C TRP A 128 3.28 13.82 -0.09
N TYR A 129 2.27 13.02 -0.40
CA TYR A 129 2.47 11.63 -0.80
C TYR A 129 3.41 11.53 -2.01
N TYR A 130 3.17 12.29 -3.08
CA TYR A 130 4.03 12.24 -4.27
C TYR A 130 5.45 12.74 -4.02
N TYR A 131 5.65 13.74 -3.14
CA TYR A 131 7.00 14.16 -2.75
C TYR A 131 7.76 13.06 -2.02
N VAL A 132 7.11 12.41 -1.05
CA VAL A 132 7.69 11.31 -0.29
C VAL A 132 7.96 10.11 -1.20
N ASP A 133 7.04 9.78 -2.10
CA ASP A 133 7.18 8.70 -3.06
C ASP A 133 8.36 8.94 -4.03
N ALA A 134 8.52 10.16 -4.54
CA ALA A 134 9.65 10.52 -5.38
C ALA A 134 10.99 10.34 -4.66
N ILE A 135 11.10 10.81 -3.41
CA ILE A 135 12.32 10.64 -2.60
C ILE A 135 12.57 9.15 -2.32
N SER A 136 11.52 8.41 -1.96
CA SER A 136 11.61 6.97 -1.68
C SER A 136 12.03 6.18 -2.92
N SER A 137 11.55 6.56 -4.10
CA SER A 137 11.90 5.92 -5.36
C SER A 137 13.38 6.09 -5.71
N VAL A 138 13.92 7.28 -5.50
CA VAL A 138 15.37 7.55 -5.68
C VAL A 138 16.18 6.73 -4.66
N ALA A 139 15.79 6.75 -3.39
CA ALA A 139 16.45 5.98 -2.35
C ALA A 139 16.39 4.47 -2.63
N ALA A 140 15.25 3.96 -3.13
CA ALA A 140 15.08 2.58 -3.51
C ALA A 140 16.06 2.13 -4.59
N GLY A 141 16.34 2.99 -5.59
CA GLY A 141 17.35 2.74 -6.61
C GLY A 141 18.75 2.53 -6.02
N PHE A 142 19.18 3.39 -5.10
CA PHE A 142 20.47 3.22 -4.42
C PHE A 142 20.51 1.96 -3.54
N LEU A 143 19.44 1.68 -2.79
CA LEU A 143 19.34 0.48 -1.97
C LEU A 143 19.39 -0.80 -2.82
N TYR A 144 18.75 -0.78 -3.99
CA TYR A 144 18.75 -1.91 -4.91
C TYR A 144 20.15 -2.24 -5.44
N VAL A 145 20.98 -1.23 -5.71
CA VAL A 145 22.38 -1.43 -6.14
C VAL A 145 23.22 -2.12 -5.07
N ILE A 146 22.95 -1.83 -3.78
CA ILE A 146 23.65 -2.48 -2.66
C ILE A 146 23.18 -3.93 -2.51
N ASN A 147 21.87 -4.13 -2.46
CA ASN A 147 21.25 -5.46 -2.41
C ASN A 147 19.79 -5.37 -2.88
N GLY A 148 19.42 -6.15 -3.89
CA GLY A 148 18.08 -6.13 -4.46
C GLY A 148 16.93 -6.47 -3.51
N TYR A 149 17.22 -7.13 -2.38
CA TYR A 149 16.21 -7.44 -1.35
C TYR A 149 16.03 -6.32 -0.31
N LEU A 150 16.99 -5.41 -0.19
CA LEU A 150 17.00 -4.35 0.84
C LEU A 150 15.76 -3.47 0.84
N PRO A 151 15.28 -2.96 -0.31
CA PRO A 151 14.08 -2.14 -0.37
C PRO A 151 12.81 -2.87 0.12
N PHE A 152 12.70 -4.17 -0.18
CA PHE A 152 11.58 -4.99 0.29
C PHE A 152 11.62 -5.20 1.80
N ILE A 153 12.80 -5.49 2.36
CA ILE A 153 13.00 -5.67 3.80
C ILE A 153 12.70 -4.37 4.55
N LEU A 154 13.18 -3.22 4.07
CA LEU A 154 12.88 -1.93 4.68
C LEU A 154 11.39 -1.61 4.65
N CYS A 155 10.71 -1.86 3.53
CA CYS A 155 9.28 -1.68 3.43
C CYS A 155 8.53 -2.58 4.43
N LEU A 156 8.96 -3.84 4.59
CA LEU A 156 8.39 -4.78 5.54
C LEU A 156 8.54 -4.28 6.99
N ILE A 157 9.71 -3.76 7.35
CA ILE A 157 9.97 -3.15 8.66
C ILE A 157 9.05 -1.94 8.87
N CYS A 158 8.91 -1.05 7.87
CA CYS A 158 8.01 0.10 7.94
C CYS A 158 6.55 -0.32 8.16
N CYS A 159 6.07 -1.37 7.46
CA CYS A 159 4.72 -1.91 7.66
C CYS A 159 4.51 -2.44 9.09
N LEU A 160 5.49 -3.14 9.65
CA LEU A 160 5.41 -3.68 11.02
C LEU A 160 5.41 -2.55 12.07
N ILE A 161 6.28 -1.55 11.90
CA ILE A 161 6.31 -0.37 12.78
C ILE A 161 4.97 0.37 12.70
N SER A 162 4.42 0.57 11.51
CA SER A 162 3.13 1.22 11.31
C SER A 162 2.00 0.44 11.98
N ALA A 163 1.96 -0.88 11.85
CA ALA A 163 0.98 -1.71 12.53
C ALA A 163 1.06 -1.58 14.06
N GLY A 164 2.28 -1.55 14.61
CA GLY A 164 2.54 -1.31 16.03
C GLY A 164 2.06 0.07 16.51
N CYS A 165 2.33 1.12 15.74
CA CYS A 165 1.87 2.47 16.04
C CYS A 165 0.33 2.57 16.08
N TYR A 166 -0.36 1.93 15.13
CA TYR A 166 -1.84 1.89 15.16
C TYR A 166 -2.38 1.10 16.35
N HIS A 167 -1.65 0.08 16.80
CA HIS A 167 -2.05 -0.67 18.00
C HIS A 167 -1.91 0.15 19.28
N LEU A 168 -0.87 0.99 19.39
CA LEU A 168 -0.56 1.76 20.59
C LEU A 168 -1.35 3.07 20.67
N ASN A 169 -1.40 3.87 19.59
CA ASN A 169 -1.96 5.23 19.60
C ASN A 169 -3.49 5.33 19.62
N LEU A 170 -4.20 4.24 19.41
CA LEU A 170 -5.66 4.26 19.41
C LEU A 170 -6.25 3.60 20.68
N LYS A 171 -5.46 3.46 21.75
CA LYS A 171 -5.96 3.09 23.08
C LYS A 171 -6.52 4.29 23.88
N THR A 172 -6.36 5.49 23.32
CA THR A 172 -7.02 6.72 23.79
C THR A 172 -8.20 7.06 22.89
#